data_af25370a317c3b5edc73e7bcf8034b9d
#
_entry.id   af25370a317c3b5edc73e7bcf8034b9d
#
_cell.length_a   1.000
_cell.length_b   1.000
_cell.length_c   1.000
_cell.angle_alpha   90.00
_cell.angle_beta   90.00
_cell.angle_gamma   90.00
#
_symmetry.space_group_name_H-M   'P 1'
#
loop_
_entity.id
_entity.type
_entity.pdbx_description
1 polymer ?
#
loop_
_entity_poly.entity_id
_entity_poly.type
_entity_poly.pdbx_seq_one_letter_code
_entity_poly.pdbx_strand_id
1 'polypeptide(L)'
;FCAITHHLKGVGVFSIEIKQRGGKWMDFELKHKEDLQRLRGFRLLDDDFMTKVFEDFPCAELLLQIILNRSDIHVLKAHSQYGIKNLQGRSVRLDILAVDENNRIYNVEVQRSDKGAGVKRARYNSALIDANVTEPGDEYEALNEIYVIFITENDVMKRGLPIYHVDRMVKETGEFFGDEAHIIYVNSQI
;
A
#
# COMPACT_ATOMS: atom_id res chain seq x y z
N PHE A 1 -14.82 -5.28 -38.28
CA PHE A 1 -16.23 -4.97 -38.02
C PHE A 1 -16.66 -5.74 -36.78
N CYS A 2 -16.90 -5.02 -35.70
CA CYS A 2 -17.35 -5.55 -34.42
C CYS A 2 -18.89 -5.51 -34.45
N ALA A 3 -19.53 -6.66 -34.37
CA ALA A 3 -20.99 -6.73 -34.20
C ALA A 3 -21.28 -7.07 -32.73
N ILE A 4 -21.78 -6.08 -31.98
CA ILE A 4 -22.30 -6.25 -30.63
C ILE A 4 -23.80 -6.50 -30.77
N THR A 5 -24.24 -7.70 -30.46
CA THR A 5 -25.70 -7.99 -30.30
C THR A 5 -26.01 -8.13 -28.81
N HIS A 6 -26.71 -7.14 -28.26
CA HIS A 6 -27.29 -7.20 -26.93
C HIS A 6 -28.53 -8.10 -26.93
N HIS A 7 -28.51 -9.15 -26.11
CA HIS A 7 -29.74 -9.79 -25.66
C HIS A 7 -29.72 -9.92 -24.15
N LEU A 8 -30.50 -9.09 -23.49
CA LEU A 8 -30.77 -9.15 -22.04
C LEU A 8 -31.90 -10.16 -21.78
N LYS A 9 -31.60 -11.33 -21.23
CA LYS A 9 -32.52 -12.09 -20.37
C LYS A 9 -31.75 -13.14 -19.55
N GLY A 10 -31.79 -12.98 -18.21
CA GLY A 10 -31.46 -14.02 -17.23
C GLY A 10 -29.97 -14.30 -17.08
N VAL A 11 -29.52 -14.43 -15.83
CA VAL A 11 -28.17 -14.75 -15.38
C VAL A 11 -27.46 -15.73 -16.34
N GLY A 12 -26.78 -15.19 -17.34
CA GLY A 12 -26.06 -15.93 -18.36
C GLY A 12 -24.58 -15.55 -18.31
N VAL A 13 -23.76 -16.57 -18.26
CA VAL A 13 -22.31 -16.47 -18.43
C VAL A 13 -22.04 -15.87 -19.81
N PHE A 14 -21.39 -14.72 -19.89
CA PHE A 14 -20.96 -14.11 -21.15
C PHE A 14 -19.71 -14.80 -21.65
N SER A 15 -19.80 -15.57 -22.73
CA SER A 15 -18.66 -16.03 -23.52
C SER A 15 -18.36 -15.02 -24.62
N ILE A 16 -17.14 -14.48 -24.64
CA ILE A 16 -16.64 -13.65 -25.75
C ILE A 16 -15.71 -14.52 -26.60
N GLU A 17 -16.18 -14.88 -27.79
CA GLU A 17 -15.36 -15.57 -28.78
C GLU A 17 -14.59 -14.53 -29.62
N ILE A 18 -13.25 -14.52 -29.50
CA ILE A 18 -12.38 -13.71 -30.36
C ILE A 18 -11.64 -14.62 -31.33
N LYS A 19 -11.90 -14.44 -32.61
CA LYS A 19 -11.22 -15.16 -33.67
C LYS A 19 -9.90 -14.48 -34.01
N GLN A 20 -8.77 -15.07 -33.61
CA GLN A 20 -7.44 -14.64 -34.08
C GLN A 20 -7.14 -15.19 -35.48
N ARG A 21 -6.50 -14.36 -36.32
CA ARG A 21 -5.92 -14.80 -37.60
C ARG A 21 -4.83 -15.84 -37.32
N GLY A 22 -5.09 -17.11 -37.56
CA GLY A 22 -4.15 -18.19 -37.32
C GLY A 22 -4.76 -19.45 -36.67
N GLY A 23 -6.06 -19.50 -36.44
CA GLY A 23 -6.80 -20.76 -36.21
C GLY A 23 -6.74 -21.39 -34.82
N LYS A 24 -6.20 -20.72 -33.78
CA LYS A 24 -6.32 -21.20 -32.39
C LYS A 24 -7.39 -20.42 -31.65
N TRP A 25 -8.47 -21.07 -31.28
CA TRP A 25 -9.47 -20.57 -30.35
C TRP A 25 -8.85 -20.53 -28.95
N MET A 26 -8.83 -19.39 -28.31
CA MET A 26 -8.43 -19.29 -26.92
C MET A 26 -9.71 -19.34 -26.09
N ASP A 27 -9.82 -20.35 -25.24
CA ASP A 27 -10.93 -20.50 -24.32
C ASP A 27 -10.76 -19.50 -23.15
N PHE A 28 -11.42 -18.35 -23.28
CA PHE A 28 -11.39 -17.29 -22.28
C PHE A 28 -12.05 -17.72 -20.96
N GLU A 29 -13.04 -18.60 -20.98
CA GLU A 29 -13.70 -19.09 -19.77
C GLU A 29 -12.75 -19.98 -18.96
N LEU A 30 -12.00 -20.86 -19.64
CA LEU A 30 -11.03 -21.71 -18.96
C LEU A 30 -9.92 -20.89 -18.34
N LYS A 31 -9.38 -19.94 -19.10
CA LYS A 31 -8.33 -19.03 -18.61
C LYS A 31 -8.83 -18.17 -17.44
N HIS A 32 -10.03 -17.60 -17.55
CA HIS A 32 -10.64 -16.82 -16.47
C HIS A 32 -10.84 -17.66 -15.21
N LYS A 33 -11.26 -18.91 -15.36
CA LYS A 33 -11.40 -19.85 -14.23
C LYS A 33 -10.06 -20.21 -13.59
N GLU A 34 -9.03 -20.40 -14.40
CA GLU A 34 -7.66 -20.61 -13.92
C GLU A 34 -7.12 -19.37 -13.19
N ASP A 35 -7.34 -18.18 -13.74
CA ASP A 35 -6.93 -16.93 -13.13
C ASP A 35 -7.68 -16.67 -11.81
N LEU A 36 -8.98 -16.96 -11.74
CA LEU A 36 -9.76 -16.92 -10.48
C LEU A 36 -9.26 -17.94 -9.45
N GLN A 37 -8.83 -19.13 -9.88
CA GLN A 37 -8.22 -20.11 -8.97
C GLN A 37 -6.87 -19.64 -8.45
N ARG A 38 -6.05 -19.00 -9.29
CA ARG A 38 -4.79 -18.37 -8.88
C ARG A 38 -5.04 -17.25 -7.89
N LEU A 39 -6.00 -16.35 -8.18
CA LEU A 39 -6.38 -15.25 -7.29
C LEU A 39 -6.84 -15.74 -5.91
N ARG A 40 -7.54 -16.87 -5.83
CA ARG A 40 -7.91 -17.48 -4.53
C ARG A 40 -6.71 -17.96 -3.70
N GLY A 41 -5.57 -18.20 -4.33
CA GLY A 41 -4.31 -18.54 -3.68
C GLY A 41 -3.46 -17.34 -3.28
N PHE A 42 -3.77 -16.14 -3.80
CA PHE A 42 -3.07 -14.92 -3.40
C PHE A 42 -3.53 -14.48 -2.01
N ARG A 43 -2.56 -14.22 -1.16
CA ARG A 43 -2.81 -13.54 0.11
C ARG A 43 -2.64 -12.04 -0.12
N LEU A 44 -3.37 -11.22 0.63
CA LEU A 44 -3.21 -9.77 0.61
C LEU A 44 -1.75 -9.33 0.83
N LEU A 45 -0.97 -10.18 1.50
CA LEU A 45 0.45 -9.96 1.80
C LEU A 45 1.41 -10.44 0.70
N ASP A 46 0.92 -10.87 -0.46
CA ASP A 46 1.79 -11.20 -1.58
C ASP A 46 2.27 -9.92 -2.26
N ASP A 47 3.60 -9.77 -2.42
CA ASP A 47 4.25 -8.56 -2.94
C ASP A 47 3.68 -8.14 -4.30
N ASP A 48 3.44 -9.11 -5.20
CA ASP A 48 2.86 -8.87 -6.52
C ASP A 48 1.42 -8.36 -6.44
N PHE A 49 0.63 -8.90 -5.50
CA PHE A 49 -0.76 -8.47 -5.30
C PHE A 49 -0.83 -7.05 -4.73
N MET A 50 -0.04 -6.77 -3.69
CA MET A 50 0.02 -5.44 -3.08
C MET A 50 0.55 -4.40 -4.06
N THR A 51 1.55 -4.74 -4.87
CA THR A 51 2.03 -3.86 -5.94
C THR A 51 0.89 -3.48 -6.87
N LYS A 52 0.06 -4.43 -7.29
CA LYS A 52 -1.10 -4.18 -8.17
C LYS A 52 -2.19 -3.36 -7.51
N VAL A 53 -2.49 -3.60 -6.24
CA VAL A 53 -3.46 -2.80 -5.48
C VAL A 53 -3.05 -1.33 -5.42
N PHE A 54 -1.76 -1.06 -5.22
CA PHE A 54 -1.26 0.33 -5.13
C PHE A 54 -0.97 0.99 -6.48
N GLU A 55 -0.92 0.24 -7.57
CA GLU A 55 -0.98 0.80 -8.92
C GLU A 55 -2.38 1.35 -9.27
N ASP A 56 -3.42 0.89 -8.57
CA ASP A 56 -4.79 1.39 -8.65
C ASP A 56 -5.05 2.38 -7.50
N PHE A 57 -5.05 3.67 -7.81
CA PHE A 57 -5.20 4.74 -6.81
C PHE A 57 -6.47 4.62 -5.95
N PRO A 58 -7.66 4.32 -6.52
CA PRO A 58 -8.85 4.05 -5.71
C PRO A 58 -8.68 2.93 -4.69
N CYS A 59 -7.98 1.86 -5.05
CA CYS A 59 -7.70 0.76 -4.12
C CYS A 59 -6.72 1.18 -3.02
N ALA A 60 -5.66 1.91 -3.38
CA ALA A 60 -4.70 2.47 -2.44
C ALA A 60 -5.37 3.44 -1.45
N GLU A 61 -6.22 4.34 -1.97
CA GLU A 61 -7.00 5.28 -1.19
C GLU A 61 -7.91 4.58 -0.19
N LEU A 62 -8.71 3.61 -0.66
CA LEU A 62 -9.60 2.83 0.21
C LEU A 62 -8.84 2.11 1.32
N LEU A 63 -7.70 1.50 1.00
CA LEU A 63 -6.88 0.82 2.00
C LEU A 63 -6.36 1.79 3.07
N LEU A 64 -5.85 2.95 2.67
CA LEU A 64 -5.38 3.99 3.59
C LEU A 64 -6.52 4.56 4.43
N GLN A 65 -7.69 4.80 3.83
CA GLN A 65 -8.88 5.27 4.54
C GLN A 65 -9.31 4.27 5.62
N ILE A 66 -9.29 2.97 5.32
CA ILE A 66 -9.63 1.90 6.28
C ILE A 66 -8.60 1.83 7.42
N ILE A 67 -7.29 1.80 7.09
CA ILE A 67 -6.22 1.68 8.09
C ILE A 67 -6.23 2.88 9.04
N LEU A 68 -6.40 4.09 8.50
CA LEU A 68 -6.33 5.33 9.27
C LEU A 68 -7.66 5.78 9.84
N ASN A 69 -8.76 5.08 9.50
CA ASN A 69 -10.13 5.46 9.82
C ASN A 69 -10.43 6.92 9.44
N ARG A 70 -10.01 7.31 8.23
CA ARG A 70 -10.12 8.68 7.69
C ARG A 70 -10.68 8.65 6.28
N SER A 71 -11.77 9.36 6.03
CA SER A 71 -12.41 9.47 4.71
C SER A 71 -11.89 10.64 3.85
N ASP A 72 -11.02 11.48 4.42
CA ASP A 72 -10.44 12.67 3.77
C ASP A 72 -9.11 12.41 3.06
N ILE A 73 -8.78 11.14 2.84
CA ILE A 73 -7.56 10.75 2.12
C ILE A 73 -7.92 10.58 0.65
N HIS A 74 -7.30 11.39 -0.22
CA HIS A 74 -7.42 11.30 -1.67
C HIS A 74 -6.03 11.19 -2.30
N VAL A 75 -5.68 10.00 -2.77
CA VAL A 75 -4.35 9.68 -3.27
C VAL A 75 -4.11 10.32 -4.63
N LEU A 76 -3.10 11.18 -4.73
CA LEU A 76 -2.69 11.82 -5.99
C LEU A 76 -1.59 11.04 -6.72
N LYS A 77 -0.69 10.44 -5.95
CA LYS A 77 0.47 9.71 -6.49
C LYS A 77 0.72 8.48 -5.63
N ALA A 78 1.05 7.38 -6.30
CA ALA A 78 1.53 6.17 -5.64
C ALA A 78 2.62 5.52 -6.50
N HIS A 79 3.68 5.07 -5.85
CA HIS A 79 4.80 4.39 -6.47
C HIS A 79 5.09 3.10 -5.72
N SER A 80 5.06 1.99 -6.43
CA SER A 80 5.52 0.70 -5.92
C SER A 80 7.03 0.57 -6.04
N GLN A 81 7.66 -0.14 -5.11
CA GLN A 81 9.08 -0.44 -5.11
C GLN A 81 9.98 0.80 -5.25
N TYR A 82 9.62 1.87 -4.53
CA TYR A 82 10.30 3.16 -4.61
C TYR A 82 11.66 3.13 -3.92
N GLY A 83 12.72 3.41 -4.70
CA GLY A 83 14.09 3.40 -4.20
C GLY A 83 14.53 4.78 -3.69
N ILE A 84 14.88 4.89 -2.41
CA ILE A 84 15.51 6.07 -1.83
C ILE A 84 17.00 5.80 -1.64
N LYS A 85 17.83 6.60 -2.32
CA LYS A 85 19.27 6.50 -2.20
C LYS A 85 19.78 7.30 -1.01
N ASN A 86 20.62 6.69 -0.20
CA ASN A 86 21.39 7.38 0.82
C ASN A 86 22.86 7.31 0.42
N LEU A 87 23.44 8.43 0.04
CA LEU A 87 24.84 8.49 -0.44
C LEU A 87 25.85 8.22 0.68
N GLN A 88 25.48 8.44 1.95
CA GLN A 88 26.35 8.28 3.10
C GLN A 88 26.06 7.03 3.95
N GLY A 89 25.02 6.28 3.61
CA GLY A 89 24.59 5.16 4.41
C GLY A 89 23.73 4.15 3.64
N ARG A 90 22.88 3.45 4.38
CA ARG A 90 22.02 2.42 3.83
C ARG A 90 20.86 3.03 3.06
N SER A 91 20.79 2.78 1.75
CA SER A 91 19.60 3.05 0.94
C SER A 91 18.45 2.15 1.34
N VAL A 92 17.23 2.58 1.10
CA VAL A 92 16.02 1.77 1.28
C VAL A 92 15.26 1.61 -0.04
N ARG A 93 14.51 0.53 -0.12
CA ARG A 93 13.51 0.31 -1.13
C ARG A 93 12.19 0.17 -0.38
N LEU A 94 11.33 1.15 -0.57
CA LEU A 94 10.00 1.19 0.01
C LEU A 94 9.07 0.35 -0.86
N ASP A 95 8.25 -0.48 -0.24
CA ASP A 95 7.30 -1.29 -1.01
C ASP A 95 6.32 -0.36 -1.72
N ILE A 96 5.79 0.62 -1.01
CA ILE A 96 4.88 1.63 -1.56
C ILE A 96 5.15 2.98 -0.94
N LEU A 97 5.15 4.02 -1.78
CA LEU A 97 5.15 5.42 -1.37
C LEU A 97 3.99 6.13 -2.05
N ALA A 98 3.08 6.71 -1.26
CA ALA A 98 1.93 7.45 -1.76
C ALA A 98 1.90 8.87 -1.18
N VAL A 99 1.28 9.79 -1.91
CA VAL A 99 1.05 11.19 -1.51
C VAL A 99 -0.39 11.56 -1.81
N ASP A 100 -1.06 12.22 -0.86
CA ASP A 100 -2.43 12.68 -1.02
C ASP A 100 -2.54 14.18 -1.37
N GLU A 101 -3.79 14.66 -1.52
CA GLU A 101 -4.10 16.06 -1.86
C GLU A 101 -3.62 17.06 -0.80
N ASN A 102 -3.43 16.63 0.44
CA ASN A 102 -2.92 17.45 1.54
C ASN A 102 -1.39 17.36 1.68
N ASN A 103 -0.70 16.78 0.68
CA ASN A 103 0.73 16.51 0.70
C ASN A 103 1.19 15.58 1.84
N ARG A 104 0.30 14.81 2.46
CA ARG A 104 0.68 13.79 3.43
C ARG A 104 1.35 12.62 2.72
N ILE A 105 2.39 12.09 3.32
CA ILE A 105 3.21 11.01 2.75
C ILE A 105 2.90 9.70 3.47
N TYR A 106 2.64 8.66 2.70
CA TYR A 106 2.33 7.31 3.18
C TYR A 106 3.36 6.33 2.65
N ASN A 107 4.19 5.77 3.55
CA ASN A 107 5.01 4.61 3.25
C ASN A 107 4.30 3.36 3.75
N VAL A 108 3.92 2.46 2.87
CA VAL A 108 3.31 1.18 3.24
C VAL A 108 4.30 0.06 2.95
N GLU A 109 4.61 -0.73 3.96
CA GLU A 109 5.51 -1.88 3.92
C GLU A 109 4.74 -3.15 4.22
N VAL A 110 4.84 -4.15 3.36
CA VAL A 110 4.21 -5.46 3.55
C VAL A 110 5.25 -6.46 4.02
N GLN A 111 5.06 -7.03 5.21
CA GLN A 111 6.08 -7.88 5.83
C GLN A 111 5.52 -9.23 6.26
N ARG A 112 6.01 -10.32 5.64
CA ARG A 112 5.68 -11.71 6.01
C ARG A 112 6.48 -12.23 7.20
N SER A 113 7.53 -11.54 7.58
CA SER A 113 8.37 -11.95 8.71
C SER A 113 8.61 -10.79 9.67
N ASP A 114 8.69 -11.10 10.97
CA ASP A 114 8.92 -10.11 12.03
C ASP A 114 10.21 -9.33 11.87
N LYS A 115 11.22 -9.93 11.20
CA LYS A 115 12.52 -9.28 10.97
C LYS A 115 12.43 -8.04 10.07
N GLY A 116 11.40 -7.98 9.19
CA GLY A 116 11.17 -6.87 8.28
C GLY A 116 10.48 -5.66 8.92
N ALA A 117 9.69 -5.87 9.98
CA ALA A 117 8.83 -4.85 10.61
C ALA A 117 9.42 -4.27 11.92
N GLY A 118 10.74 -4.21 12.02
CA GLY A 118 11.38 -3.71 13.24
C GLY A 118 11.14 -2.22 13.49
N VAL A 119 10.90 -1.85 14.76
CA VAL A 119 10.60 -0.46 15.19
C VAL A 119 11.69 0.55 14.79
N LYS A 120 12.96 0.13 14.73
CA LYS A 120 14.05 0.98 14.26
C LYS A 120 14.00 1.20 12.74
N ARG A 121 13.46 0.23 11.97
CA ARG A 121 13.28 0.37 10.53
C ARG A 121 12.20 1.42 10.23
N ALA A 122 11.11 1.41 10.98
CA ALA A 122 10.06 2.42 10.84
C ALA A 122 10.62 3.84 11.01
N ARG A 123 11.36 4.06 12.09
CA ARG A 123 12.06 5.34 12.34
C ARG A 123 13.03 5.70 11.22
N TYR A 124 13.79 4.72 10.71
CA TYR A 124 14.76 4.95 9.65
C TYR A 124 14.10 5.33 8.32
N ASN A 125 13.01 4.65 7.96
CA ASN A 125 12.24 4.97 6.76
C ASN A 125 11.69 6.40 6.83
N SER A 126 11.06 6.79 7.95
CA SER A 126 10.56 8.15 8.17
C SER A 126 11.67 9.20 7.96
N ALA A 127 12.77 9.08 8.69
CA ALA A 127 13.89 10.03 8.61
C ALA A 127 14.52 10.10 7.20
N LEU A 128 14.54 8.98 6.46
CA LEU A 128 15.12 8.97 5.13
C LEU A 128 14.17 9.57 4.09
N ILE A 129 12.85 9.42 4.27
CA ILE A 129 11.85 10.11 3.44
C ILE A 129 11.99 11.61 3.67
N ASP A 130 11.97 12.08 4.92
CA ASP A 130 12.13 13.49 5.26
C ASP A 130 13.40 14.10 4.61
N ALA A 131 14.52 13.39 4.72
CA ALA A 131 15.80 13.82 4.12
C ALA A 131 15.80 13.83 2.59
N ASN A 132 14.85 13.21 1.91
CA ASN A 132 14.77 13.15 0.46
C ASN A 132 13.64 14.02 -0.14
N VAL A 133 12.74 14.53 0.69
CA VAL A 133 11.70 15.47 0.25
C VAL A 133 12.05 16.93 0.53
N THR A 134 13.06 17.18 1.36
CA THR A 134 13.55 18.53 1.67
C THR A 134 14.69 18.95 0.72
N GLU A 135 14.66 20.22 0.34
CA GLU A 135 15.71 20.86 -0.45
C GLU A 135 16.57 21.79 0.46
N PRO A 136 17.80 22.08 0.06
CA PRO A 136 18.63 23.02 0.81
C PRO A 136 18.00 24.41 0.93
N GLY A 137 17.71 24.82 2.16
CA GLY A 137 17.07 26.10 2.49
C GLY A 137 15.60 26.00 2.86
N ASP A 138 15.00 24.81 2.79
CA ASP A 138 13.64 24.61 3.28
C ASP A 138 13.58 24.73 4.81
N GLU A 139 12.49 25.32 5.29
CA GLU A 139 12.19 25.38 6.72
C GLU A 139 11.71 24.00 7.21
N TYR A 140 12.12 23.60 8.42
CA TYR A 140 11.73 22.29 8.97
C TYR A 140 10.23 22.15 9.21
N GLU A 141 9.54 23.25 9.46
CA GLU A 141 8.08 23.31 9.62
C GLU A 141 7.32 23.07 8.32
N ALA A 142 8.01 23.05 7.19
CA ALA A 142 7.46 22.67 5.88
C ALA A 142 7.52 21.16 5.62
N LEU A 143 8.08 20.35 6.54
CA LEU A 143 8.04 18.89 6.43
C LEU A 143 6.60 18.39 6.36
N ASN A 144 6.42 17.36 5.57
CA ASN A 144 5.10 16.74 5.37
C ASN A 144 4.71 15.88 6.58
N GLU A 145 3.44 15.84 6.91
CA GLU A 145 2.90 14.80 7.78
C GLU A 145 3.16 13.43 7.15
N ILE A 146 3.80 12.51 7.89
CA ILE A 146 4.26 11.22 7.38
C ILE A 146 3.69 10.05 8.16
N TYR A 147 3.24 9.04 7.41
CA TYR A 147 2.76 7.77 7.95
C TYR A 147 3.64 6.62 7.45
N VAL A 148 4.30 5.91 8.38
CA VAL A 148 5.02 4.67 8.07
C VAL A 148 4.18 3.50 8.56
N ILE A 149 3.59 2.77 7.63
CA ILE A 149 2.60 1.73 7.87
C ILE A 149 3.20 0.37 7.57
N PHE A 150 3.25 -0.52 8.55
CA PHE A 150 3.62 -1.91 8.37
C PHE A 150 2.38 -2.80 8.39
N ILE A 151 2.11 -3.50 7.29
CA ILE A 151 1.11 -4.58 7.25
C ILE A 151 1.87 -5.88 7.46
N THR A 152 1.62 -6.54 8.59
CA THR A 152 2.42 -7.70 9.02
C THR A 152 1.60 -8.96 9.10
N GLU A 153 2.19 -10.09 8.71
CA GLU A 153 1.57 -11.41 8.84
C GLU A 153 1.43 -11.84 10.32
N ASN A 154 2.34 -11.38 11.19
CA ASN A 154 2.32 -11.69 12.61
C ASN A 154 2.13 -10.43 13.46
N ASP A 155 1.57 -10.60 14.66
CA ASP A 155 1.47 -9.51 15.64
C ASP A 155 2.85 -9.13 16.19
N VAL A 156 3.48 -8.12 15.60
CA VAL A 156 4.82 -7.63 15.98
C VAL A 156 4.84 -7.11 17.42
N MET A 157 3.74 -6.50 17.87
CA MET A 157 3.62 -5.95 19.23
C MET A 157 3.21 -6.97 20.28
N LYS A 158 2.69 -8.16 19.86
CA LYS A 158 2.27 -9.27 20.72
C LYS A 158 1.24 -8.87 21.78
N ARG A 159 0.28 -8.02 21.41
CA ARG A 159 -0.80 -7.53 22.30
C ARG A 159 -2.19 -7.93 21.82
N GLY A 160 -2.30 -8.64 20.69
CA GLY A 160 -3.57 -9.15 20.15
C GLY A 160 -4.50 -8.07 19.61
N LEU A 161 -3.98 -6.91 19.19
CA LEU A 161 -4.78 -5.86 18.57
C LEU A 161 -4.64 -5.90 17.05
N PRO A 162 -5.69 -5.53 16.30
CA PRO A 162 -5.65 -5.49 14.84
C PRO A 162 -4.77 -4.34 14.31
N ILE A 163 -4.72 -3.21 15.02
CA ILE A 163 -3.94 -2.03 14.63
C ILE A 163 -3.29 -1.40 15.86
N TYR A 164 -2.05 -0.96 15.70
CA TYR A 164 -1.31 -0.20 16.69
C TYR A 164 -0.87 1.14 16.09
N HIS A 165 -1.21 2.23 16.77
CA HIS A 165 -0.74 3.57 16.46
C HIS A 165 0.40 3.93 17.41
N VAL A 166 1.50 4.41 16.86
CA VAL A 166 2.70 4.76 17.63
C VAL A 166 3.09 6.19 17.30
N ASP A 167 2.88 7.05 18.26
CA ASP A 167 3.22 8.46 18.22
C ASP A 167 4.20 8.81 19.34
N ARG A 168 4.93 9.92 19.19
CA ARG A 168 5.82 10.43 20.23
C ARG A 168 5.01 11.22 21.25
N MET A 169 5.42 11.08 22.53
CA MET A 169 4.78 11.75 23.64
C MET A 169 5.82 12.49 24.48
N VAL A 170 5.46 13.64 24.98
CA VAL A 170 6.20 14.36 26.03
C VAL A 170 5.97 13.61 27.33
N LYS A 171 7.00 12.97 27.84
CA LYS A 171 6.91 12.03 28.96
C LYS A 171 6.43 12.69 30.25
N GLU A 172 6.80 13.93 30.47
CA GLU A 172 6.51 14.71 31.67
C GLU A 172 5.06 15.19 31.74
N THR A 173 4.43 15.45 30.59
CA THR A 173 3.05 15.97 30.50
C THR A 173 2.05 14.92 30.06
N GLY A 174 2.50 13.86 29.38
CA GLY A 174 1.63 12.84 28.75
C GLY A 174 0.93 13.32 27.46
N GLU A 175 1.32 14.47 26.94
CA GLU A 175 0.78 15.03 25.70
C GLU A 175 1.53 14.50 24.48
N PHE A 176 0.88 14.47 23.33
CA PHE A 176 1.54 14.15 22.06
C PHE A 176 2.58 15.23 21.73
N PHE A 177 3.72 14.80 21.20
CA PHE A 177 4.80 15.69 20.80
C PHE A 177 4.42 16.54 19.58
N GLY A 178 3.57 16.00 18.70
CA GLY A 178 2.99 16.74 17.57
C GLY A 178 3.96 16.98 16.42
N ASP A 179 4.90 16.07 16.20
CA ASP A 179 5.89 16.16 15.12
C ASP A 179 5.41 15.57 13.79
N GLU A 180 4.11 15.24 13.70
CA GLU A 180 3.44 14.76 12.49
C GLU A 180 4.10 13.54 11.84
N ALA A 181 4.85 12.75 12.63
CA ALA A 181 5.50 11.52 12.20
C ALA A 181 4.88 10.30 12.90
N HIS A 182 4.05 9.57 12.16
CA HIS A 182 3.22 8.47 12.65
C HIS A 182 3.75 7.12 12.21
N ILE A 183 3.73 6.12 13.10
CA ILE A 183 4.04 4.74 12.75
C ILE A 183 2.82 3.87 13.07
N ILE A 184 2.43 3.04 12.12
CA ILE A 184 1.27 2.17 12.26
C ILE A 184 1.66 0.73 11.98
N TYR A 185 1.21 -0.18 12.83
CA TYR A 185 1.31 -1.61 12.59
C TYR A 185 -0.08 -2.21 12.44
N VAL A 186 -0.31 -2.84 11.30
CA VAL A 186 -1.54 -3.60 11.00
C VAL A 186 -1.23 -5.08 11.16
N ASN A 187 -1.95 -5.74 12.05
CA ASN A 187 -1.85 -7.18 12.28
C ASN A 187 -2.87 -7.92 11.42
N SER A 188 -2.41 -8.61 10.38
CA SER A 188 -3.29 -9.32 9.45
C SER A 188 -3.78 -10.69 9.95
N GLN A 189 -3.45 -11.08 11.18
CA GLN A 189 -3.96 -12.31 11.80
C GLN A 189 -5.38 -12.15 12.38
N ILE A 190 -5.87 -10.93 12.56
CA ILE A 190 -7.14 -10.62 13.22
C ILE A 190 -8.07 -9.94 12.24
#